data_1f7ffc64d909d9a0cfd42dbce041a20b
#
_entry.id   1f7ffc64d909d9a0cfd42dbce041a20b
#
_cell.length_a   1.000
_cell.length_b   1.000
_cell.length_c   1.000
_cell.angle_alpha   90.00
_cell.angle_beta   90.00
_cell.angle_gamma   90.00
#
_symmetry.space_group_name_H-M   'P 1'
#
loop_
_entity.id
_entity.type
_entity.pdbx_description
1 polymer ?
#
loop_
_entity_poly.entity_id
_entity_poly.type
_entity_poly.pdbx_seq_one_letter_code
_entity_poly.pdbx_strand_id
1 'polypeptide(L)'
;IGRADLELHASPIRNGKGIWRSFPKENRESILRECLGYVKNNYPRQFILFGAVIDNSTESVPENLFTQITSRFDKFLKRKYLKHEESARVLAVFDKSKMENQYQNWSKIYQTMGNQWKEKLNNFSEVPLFLDSQMSRSIQIADLIAFSLFRNFEYNDDTYYSIIKDCFDKEKNLQHGLYFLGKNNI
;
A
#
# COMPACT_ATOMS: atom_id res chain seq x y z
N ILE A 1 20.79 5.46 -16.47
CA ILE A 1 21.74 5.44 -15.34
C ILE A 1 21.15 4.53 -14.29
N GLY A 2 21.41 3.22 -14.42
CA GLY A 2 20.91 2.24 -13.46
C GLY A 2 21.85 2.13 -12.26
N ARG A 3 21.65 2.94 -11.23
CA ARG A 3 22.23 2.67 -9.92
C ARG A 3 21.28 1.77 -9.16
N ALA A 4 21.56 0.49 -9.19
CA ALA A 4 20.75 -0.55 -8.51
C ALA A 4 20.76 -0.41 -6.97
N ASP A 5 21.73 0.33 -6.44
CA ASP A 5 21.94 0.63 -5.03
C ASP A 5 21.14 1.84 -4.52
N LEU A 6 20.45 2.55 -5.42
CA LEU A 6 19.71 3.75 -5.05
C LEU A 6 18.33 3.39 -4.48
N GLU A 7 18.10 3.73 -3.22
CA GLU A 7 16.79 3.60 -2.60
C GLU A 7 15.82 4.67 -3.10
N LEU A 8 14.64 4.22 -3.54
CA LEU A 8 13.54 5.10 -3.95
C LEU A 8 12.64 5.38 -2.73
N HIS A 9 12.86 6.52 -2.10
CA HIS A 9 12.03 6.99 -0.99
C HIS A 9 11.32 8.29 -1.39
N ALA A 10 9.99 8.28 -1.39
CA ALA A 10 9.19 9.36 -1.98
C ALA A 10 9.48 10.74 -1.38
N SER A 11 9.50 10.85 -0.05
CA SER A 11 9.72 12.12 0.63
C SER A 11 11.13 12.71 0.40
N PRO A 12 12.23 11.97 0.54
CA PRO A 12 13.57 12.45 0.14
C PRO A 12 13.68 12.87 -1.32
N ILE A 13 13.12 12.11 -2.25
CA ILE A 13 13.10 12.45 -3.68
C ILE A 13 12.38 13.78 -3.89
N ARG A 14 11.13 13.89 -3.42
CA ARG A 14 10.30 15.09 -3.60
C ARG A 14 10.95 16.33 -3.02
N ASN A 15 11.54 16.22 -1.83
CA ASN A 15 12.09 17.34 -1.08
C ASN A 15 13.58 17.62 -1.37
N GLY A 16 14.25 16.84 -2.22
CA GLY A 16 15.67 17.01 -2.53
C GLY A 16 16.58 16.80 -1.33
N LYS A 17 16.33 15.77 -0.52
CA LYS A 17 17.16 15.43 0.64
C LYS A 17 18.23 14.41 0.29
N GLY A 18 19.36 14.44 1.02
CA GLY A 18 20.47 13.52 0.79
C GLY A 18 21.04 13.66 -0.62
N ILE A 19 21.24 12.54 -1.30
CA ILE A 19 21.78 12.49 -2.66
C ILE A 19 20.88 13.19 -3.69
N TRP A 20 19.58 13.31 -3.41
CA TRP A 20 18.61 13.94 -4.30
C TRP A 20 18.75 15.46 -4.38
N ARG A 21 19.58 16.07 -3.51
CA ARG A 21 19.85 17.52 -3.53
C ARG A 21 20.52 17.96 -4.83
N SER A 22 21.35 17.11 -5.42
CA SER A 22 22.06 17.40 -6.67
C SER A 22 21.20 17.28 -7.93
N PHE A 23 19.98 16.72 -7.81
CA PHE A 23 19.07 16.56 -8.94
C PHE A 23 18.11 17.74 -9.02
N PRO A 24 17.89 18.32 -10.21
CA PRO A 24 16.84 19.32 -10.43
C PRO A 24 15.47 18.81 -9.97
N LYS A 25 14.63 19.73 -9.50
CA LYS A 25 13.27 19.38 -9.00
C LYS A 25 12.46 18.62 -10.05
N GLU A 26 12.50 19.06 -11.30
CA GLU A 26 11.79 18.44 -12.42
C GLU A 26 12.20 16.99 -12.63
N ASN A 27 13.49 16.69 -12.57
CA ASN A 27 14.00 15.33 -12.72
C ASN A 27 13.53 14.42 -11.56
N ARG A 28 13.51 14.95 -10.33
CA ARG A 28 13.04 14.21 -9.15
C ARG A 28 11.55 13.90 -9.25
N GLU A 29 10.75 14.86 -9.69
CA GLU A 29 9.32 14.67 -9.92
C GLU A 29 9.04 13.71 -11.09
N SER A 30 9.86 13.75 -12.16
CA SER A 30 9.77 12.78 -13.27
C SER A 30 10.00 11.35 -12.78
N ILE A 31 11.01 11.11 -11.96
CA ILE A 31 11.29 9.79 -11.37
C ILE A 31 10.06 9.24 -10.63
N LEU A 32 9.44 10.07 -9.77
CA LEU A 32 8.24 9.65 -9.03
C LEU A 32 7.09 9.29 -9.99
N ARG A 33 6.86 10.12 -11.02
CA ARG A 33 5.81 9.88 -12.02
C ARG A 33 6.07 8.63 -12.85
N GLU A 34 7.30 8.40 -13.24
CA GLU A 34 7.70 7.23 -14.03
C GLU A 34 7.53 5.93 -13.25
N CYS A 35 7.91 5.90 -11.96
CA CYS A 35 7.69 4.76 -11.09
C CYS A 35 6.19 4.45 -10.92
N LEU A 36 5.35 5.47 -10.69
CA LEU A 36 3.90 5.30 -10.59
C LEU A 36 3.27 4.95 -11.95
N GLY A 37 3.80 5.49 -13.04
CA GLY A 37 3.43 5.14 -14.40
C GLY A 37 3.72 3.67 -14.71
N TYR A 38 4.82 3.13 -14.21
CA TYR A 38 5.12 1.70 -14.32
C TYR A 38 4.06 0.84 -13.62
N VAL A 39 3.63 1.22 -12.41
CA VAL A 39 2.54 0.54 -11.70
C VAL A 39 1.26 0.56 -12.54
N LYS A 40 0.87 1.73 -13.06
CA LYS A 40 -0.32 1.89 -13.90
C LYS A 40 -0.27 1.03 -15.16
N ASN A 41 0.85 1.02 -15.85
CA ASN A 41 1.01 0.29 -17.12
C ASN A 41 1.00 -1.23 -16.94
N ASN A 42 1.27 -1.71 -15.74
CA ASN A 42 1.29 -3.13 -15.39
C ASN A 42 0.06 -3.57 -14.55
N TYR A 43 -0.91 -2.68 -14.35
CA TYR A 43 -2.22 -3.00 -13.78
C TYR A 43 -3.11 -3.68 -14.83
N PRO A 44 -3.91 -4.69 -14.53
CA PRO A 44 -3.95 -5.46 -13.27
C PRO A 44 -3.06 -6.71 -13.25
N ARG A 45 -2.16 -6.86 -14.21
CA ARG A 45 -1.38 -8.11 -14.40
C ARG A 45 -0.36 -8.34 -13.30
N GLN A 46 0.39 -7.30 -12.91
CA GLN A 46 1.45 -7.38 -11.92
C GLN A 46 1.09 -6.62 -10.63
N PHE A 47 0.25 -5.59 -10.73
CA PHE A 47 -0.12 -4.74 -9.61
C PHE A 47 -1.63 -4.64 -9.47
N ILE A 48 -2.11 -4.80 -8.25
CA ILE A 48 -3.45 -4.40 -7.81
C ILE A 48 -3.24 -3.69 -6.48
N LEU A 49 -3.80 -2.49 -6.33
CA LEU A 49 -3.54 -1.65 -5.18
C LEU A 49 -4.62 -1.81 -4.11
N PHE A 50 -4.14 -1.83 -2.86
CA PHE A 50 -4.97 -1.73 -1.67
C PHE A 50 -4.37 -0.65 -0.79
N GLY A 51 -5.22 0.24 -0.27
CA GLY A 51 -4.80 1.34 0.57
C GLY A 51 -5.85 1.65 1.63
N ALA A 52 -5.39 2.25 2.73
CA ALA A 52 -6.26 2.81 3.74
C ALA A 52 -5.71 4.17 4.17
N VAL A 53 -6.61 5.13 4.30
CA VAL A 53 -6.33 6.49 4.79
C VAL A 53 -7.24 6.72 5.98
N ILE A 54 -6.65 7.03 7.14
CA ILE A 54 -7.37 7.23 8.40
C ILE A 54 -6.87 8.52 9.04
N ASP A 55 -7.80 9.36 9.50
CA ASP A 55 -7.49 10.57 10.24
C ASP A 55 -6.85 10.22 11.59
N ASN A 56 -5.81 10.98 11.98
CA ASN A 56 -5.10 10.81 13.25
C ASN A 56 -5.96 11.05 14.50
N SER A 57 -7.16 11.58 14.36
CA SER A 57 -8.10 11.70 15.47
C SER A 57 -8.76 10.37 15.87
N THR A 58 -8.54 9.31 15.10
CA THR A 58 -9.07 7.97 15.35
C THR A 58 -8.16 7.22 16.32
N GLU A 59 -8.74 6.52 17.30
CA GLU A 59 -7.98 5.63 18.18
C GLU A 59 -7.43 4.43 17.43
N SER A 60 -6.28 3.92 17.88
CA SER A 60 -5.65 2.70 17.33
C SER A 60 -5.42 2.72 15.81
N VAL A 61 -4.97 3.87 15.27
CA VAL A 61 -4.73 4.05 13.83
C VAL A 61 -3.93 2.91 13.18
N PRO A 62 -2.80 2.42 13.75
CA PRO A 62 -2.02 1.36 13.11
C PRO A 62 -2.78 0.04 12.96
N GLU A 63 -3.55 -0.36 13.99
CA GLU A 63 -4.36 -1.57 13.94
C GLU A 63 -5.51 -1.45 12.93
N ASN A 64 -6.16 -0.28 12.91
CA ASN A 64 -7.21 -0.01 11.95
C ASN A 64 -6.71 -0.04 10.50
N LEU A 65 -5.56 0.57 10.21
CA LEU A 65 -4.93 0.52 8.89
C LEU A 65 -4.61 -0.93 8.49
N PHE A 66 -3.98 -1.68 9.40
CA PHE A 66 -3.66 -3.08 9.17
C PHE A 66 -4.91 -3.90 8.86
N THR A 67 -5.96 -3.74 9.67
CA THR A 67 -7.22 -4.45 9.51
C THR A 67 -7.89 -4.12 8.17
N GLN A 68 -7.95 -2.85 7.80
CA GLN A 68 -8.59 -2.44 6.54
C GLN A 68 -7.85 -2.99 5.32
N ILE A 69 -6.53 -2.93 5.30
CA ILE A 69 -5.74 -3.42 4.16
C ILE A 69 -5.84 -4.94 4.05
N THR A 70 -5.60 -5.66 5.14
CA THR A 70 -5.56 -7.14 5.13
C THR A 70 -6.93 -7.75 4.85
N SER A 71 -8.01 -7.23 5.44
CA SER A 71 -9.37 -7.73 5.20
C SER A 71 -9.82 -7.49 3.76
N ARG A 72 -9.50 -6.34 3.16
CA ARG A 72 -9.83 -6.05 1.76
C ARG A 72 -9.10 -6.97 0.81
N PHE A 73 -7.83 -7.23 1.10
CA PHE A 73 -7.03 -8.14 0.29
C PHE A 73 -7.53 -9.60 0.41
N ASP A 74 -7.86 -10.06 1.60
CA ASP A 74 -8.44 -11.40 1.82
C ASP A 74 -9.78 -11.56 1.06
N LYS A 75 -10.65 -10.54 1.14
CA LYS A 75 -11.91 -10.50 0.39
C LYS A 75 -11.71 -10.51 -1.13
N PHE A 76 -10.69 -9.84 -1.63
CA PHE A 76 -10.32 -9.88 -3.04
C PHE A 76 -9.96 -11.31 -3.48
N LEU A 77 -9.12 -12.02 -2.73
CA LEU A 77 -8.76 -13.41 -3.05
C LEU A 77 -9.96 -14.35 -2.98
N LYS A 78 -10.83 -14.15 -1.98
CA LYS A 78 -12.11 -14.91 -1.89
C LYS A 78 -12.98 -14.68 -3.12
N ARG A 79 -13.08 -13.43 -3.61
CA ARG A 79 -13.85 -13.14 -4.83
C ARG A 79 -13.22 -13.79 -6.06
N LYS A 80 -11.90 -13.81 -6.18
CA LYS A 80 -11.20 -14.50 -7.28
C LYS A 80 -11.51 -15.99 -7.27
N TYR A 81 -11.44 -16.62 -6.10
CA TYR A 81 -11.79 -18.03 -5.97
C TYR A 81 -13.24 -18.33 -6.39
N LEU A 82 -14.19 -17.53 -5.91
CA LEU A 82 -15.61 -17.74 -6.22
C LEU A 82 -15.96 -17.51 -7.70
N LYS A 83 -15.19 -16.68 -8.41
CA LYS A 83 -15.45 -16.36 -9.82
C LYS A 83 -14.69 -17.23 -10.82
N HIS A 84 -13.50 -17.63 -10.47
CA HIS A 84 -12.55 -18.23 -11.39
C HIS A 84 -11.97 -19.54 -10.90
N GLU A 85 -12.36 -19.99 -9.70
CA GLU A 85 -11.78 -21.16 -9.00
C GLU A 85 -10.27 -21.05 -8.76
N GLU A 86 -9.74 -19.81 -8.85
CA GLU A 86 -8.32 -19.53 -8.63
C GLU A 86 -8.01 -19.49 -7.13
N SER A 87 -7.45 -20.57 -6.61
CA SER A 87 -6.95 -20.61 -5.23
C SER A 87 -5.60 -19.91 -5.15
N ALA A 88 -5.48 -18.91 -4.29
CA ALA A 88 -4.23 -18.19 -4.06
C ALA A 88 -4.01 -17.95 -2.57
N ARG A 89 -2.74 -17.95 -2.17
CA ARG A 89 -2.29 -17.62 -0.82
C ARG A 89 -1.43 -16.37 -0.85
N VAL A 90 -1.48 -15.61 0.23
CA VAL A 90 -0.72 -14.35 0.41
C VAL A 90 0.49 -14.59 1.30
N LEU A 91 1.60 -14.04 0.88
CA LEU A 91 2.73 -13.74 1.74
C LEU A 91 2.81 -12.21 1.88
N ALA A 92 2.51 -11.69 3.06
CA ALA A 92 2.62 -10.26 3.33
C ALA A 92 4.07 -9.90 3.68
N VAL A 93 4.59 -8.90 2.99
CA VAL A 93 5.94 -8.38 3.24
C VAL A 93 5.83 -6.90 3.56
N PHE A 94 6.34 -6.50 4.71
CA PHE A 94 6.28 -5.14 5.23
C PHE A 94 7.68 -4.55 5.35
N ASP A 95 7.75 -3.24 5.37
CA ASP A 95 8.97 -2.54 5.76
C ASP A 95 9.27 -2.75 7.26
N LYS A 96 10.55 -2.83 7.60
CA LYS A 96 11.00 -2.94 8.98
C LYS A 96 10.40 -1.84 9.86
N SER A 97 9.89 -2.22 11.02
CA SER A 97 9.19 -1.34 11.93
C SER A 97 9.41 -1.75 13.37
N LYS A 98 9.35 -0.79 14.29
CA LYS A 98 9.29 -1.08 15.73
C LYS A 98 8.04 -1.84 16.16
N MET A 99 7.05 -1.94 15.28
CA MET A 99 5.77 -2.59 15.53
C MET A 99 5.68 -4.01 14.95
N GLU A 100 6.78 -4.62 14.50
CA GLU A 100 6.80 -5.95 13.87
C GLU A 100 6.05 -7.00 14.68
N ASN A 101 6.36 -7.12 15.97
CA ASN A 101 5.71 -8.09 16.86
C ASN A 101 4.19 -7.85 16.98
N GLN A 102 3.75 -6.58 16.94
CA GLN A 102 2.32 -6.26 17.00
C GLN A 102 1.61 -6.67 15.72
N TYR A 103 2.17 -6.36 14.55
CA TYR A 103 1.59 -6.77 13.27
C TYR A 103 1.52 -8.29 13.13
N GLN A 104 2.55 -9.02 13.56
CA GLN A 104 2.56 -10.48 13.56
C GLN A 104 1.51 -11.04 14.52
N ASN A 105 1.37 -10.46 15.70
CA ASN A 105 0.37 -10.87 16.68
C ASN A 105 -1.07 -10.62 16.15
N TRP A 106 -1.35 -9.43 15.62
CA TRP A 106 -2.66 -9.16 15.00
C TRP A 106 -2.96 -10.14 13.86
N SER A 107 -1.97 -10.39 12.99
CA SER A 107 -2.14 -11.36 11.90
C SER A 107 -2.52 -12.75 12.43
N LYS A 108 -1.83 -13.25 13.44
CA LYS A 108 -2.12 -14.55 14.06
C LYS A 108 -3.51 -14.59 14.68
N ILE A 109 -3.90 -13.54 15.41
CA ILE A 109 -5.24 -13.42 15.99
C ILE A 109 -6.29 -13.42 14.87
N TYR A 110 -6.09 -12.64 13.81
CA TYR A 110 -7.04 -12.52 12.71
C TYR A 110 -7.17 -13.81 11.90
N GLN A 111 -6.10 -14.59 11.77
CA GLN A 111 -6.17 -15.91 11.12
C GLN A 111 -6.95 -16.94 11.97
N THR A 112 -6.86 -16.87 13.30
CA THR A 112 -7.44 -17.87 14.20
C THR A 112 -8.81 -17.48 14.74
N MET A 113 -8.94 -16.27 15.26
CA MET A 113 -10.13 -15.79 15.97
C MET A 113 -10.95 -14.77 15.16
N GLY A 114 -10.32 -14.12 14.19
CA GLY A 114 -10.88 -13.02 13.42
C GLY A 114 -10.53 -11.64 14.01
N ASN A 115 -10.78 -10.61 13.20
CA ASN A 115 -10.60 -9.20 13.58
C ASN A 115 -11.78 -8.71 14.46
N GLN A 116 -11.83 -7.39 14.70
CA GLN A 116 -12.91 -6.76 15.50
C GLN A 116 -14.33 -7.01 14.95
N TRP A 117 -14.49 -7.33 13.67
CA TRP A 117 -15.75 -7.74 13.05
C TRP A 117 -15.92 -9.27 12.96
N LYS A 118 -15.04 -10.03 13.65
CA LYS A 118 -14.98 -11.49 13.60
C LYS A 118 -14.70 -12.07 12.20
N GLU A 119 -14.15 -11.28 11.31
CA GLU A 119 -13.71 -11.73 9.99
C GLU A 119 -12.30 -12.32 10.07
N LYS A 120 -12.14 -13.56 9.60
CA LYS A 120 -10.84 -14.25 9.58
C LYS A 120 -10.09 -13.99 8.28
N LEU A 121 -8.76 -13.94 8.39
CA LEU A 121 -7.85 -13.93 7.25
C LEU A 121 -7.57 -15.36 6.81
N ASN A 122 -8.32 -15.86 5.82
CA ASN A 122 -8.25 -17.25 5.40
C ASN A 122 -7.20 -17.53 4.32
N ASN A 123 -6.76 -16.50 3.62
CA ASN A 123 -5.87 -16.64 2.47
C ASN A 123 -4.42 -16.22 2.76
N PHE A 124 -4.09 -15.85 3.99
CA PHE A 124 -2.73 -15.55 4.41
C PHE A 124 -2.01 -16.84 4.80
N SER A 125 -0.85 -17.11 4.18
CA SER A 125 -0.04 -18.32 4.44
C SER A 125 0.67 -18.25 5.76
N GLU A 126 1.19 -17.07 6.10
CA GLU A 126 2.04 -16.83 7.24
C GLU A 126 1.72 -15.47 7.88
N VAL A 127 2.29 -15.22 9.06
CA VAL A 127 2.36 -13.87 9.61
C VAL A 127 3.24 -12.99 8.72
N PRO A 128 3.08 -11.66 8.76
CA PRO A 128 3.89 -10.76 7.94
C PRO A 128 5.40 -10.95 8.13
N LEU A 129 6.14 -10.97 7.02
CA LEU A 129 7.58 -10.86 7.00
C LEU A 129 7.99 -9.39 6.98
N PHE A 130 9.15 -9.07 7.53
CA PHE A 130 9.69 -7.72 7.56
C PHE A 130 11.05 -7.68 6.86
N LEU A 131 11.17 -6.82 5.86
CA LEU A 131 12.39 -6.62 5.10
C LEU A 131 12.83 -5.16 5.19
N ASP A 132 14.12 -4.95 5.02
CA ASP A 132 14.69 -3.63 4.84
C ASP A 132 14.25 -3.05 3.48
N SER A 133 13.73 -1.83 3.46
CA SER A 133 13.28 -1.16 2.23
C SER A 133 14.38 -1.04 1.19
N GLN A 134 15.65 -0.91 1.59
CA GLN A 134 16.79 -0.88 0.69
C GLN A 134 16.92 -2.16 -0.15
N MET A 135 16.47 -3.29 0.41
CA MET A 135 16.57 -4.61 -0.22
C MET A 135 15.34 -4.98 -1.06
N SER A 136 14.27 -4.17 -1.03
CA SER A 136 13.01 -4.52 -1.66
C SER A 136 12.41 -3.39 -2.51
N ARG A 137 12.44 -3.53 -3.81
CA ARG A 137 11.77 -2.59 -4.75
C ARG A 137 10.25 -2.55 -4.56
N SER A 138 9.64 -3.66 -4.17
CA SER A 138 8.20 -3.70 -3.91
C SER A 138 7.81 -2.84 -2.69
N ILE A 139 8.62 -2.85 -1.63
CA ILE A 139 8.42 -1.97 -0.46
C ILE A 139 8.61 -0.50 -0.87
N GLN A 140 9.63 -0.18 -1.66
CA GLN A 140 9.86 1.16 -2.17
C GLN A 140 8.68 1.66 -3.03
N ILE A 141 8.11 0.81 -3.88
CA ILE A 141 6.90 1.15 -4.64
C ILE A 141 5.71 1.38 -3.71
N ALA A 142 5.55 0.56 -2.67
CA ALA A 142 4.50 0.76 -1.68
C ALA A 142 4.62 2.11 -0.95
N ASP A 143 5.85 2.56 -0.63
CA ASP A 143 6.12 3.90 -0.08
C ASP A 143 5.68 5.02 -1.05
N LEU A 144 5.98 4.88 -2.35
CA LEU A 144 5.54 5.85 -3.36
C LEU A 144 4.01 5.93 -3.47
N ILE A 145 3.32 4.79 -3.36
CA ILE A 145 1.85 4.73 -3.37
C ILE A 145 1.29 5.37 -2.10
N ALA A 146 1.83 5.04 -0.93
CA ALA A 146 1.42 5.63 0.34
C ALA A 146 1.64 7.15 0.36
N PHE A 147 2.78 7.62 -0.16
CA PHE A 147 3.07 9.05 -0.33
C PHE A 147 2.06 9.73 -1.27
N SER A 148 1.65 9.07 -2.34
CA SER A 148 0.65 9.61 -3.28
C SER A 148 -0.71 9.79 -2.61
N LEU A 149 -1.13 8.82 -1.79
CA LEU A 149 -2.35 8.92 -0.99
C LEU A 149 -2.24 10.05 0.03
N PHE A 150 -1.13 10.10 0.79
CA PHE A 150 -0.88 11.15 1.78
C PHE A 150 -0.94 12.55 1.16
N ARG A 151 -0.31 12.76 -0.01
CA ARG A 151 -0.35 14.05 -0.72
C ARG A 151 -1.77 14.44 -1.13
N ASN A 152 -2.52 13.49 -1.66
CA ASN A 152 -3.88 13.76 -2.12
C ASN A 152 -4.82 14.09 -0.96
N PHE A 153 -4.82 13.27 0.09
CA PHE A 153 -5.82 13.41 1.16
C PHE A 153 -5.45 14.45 2.22
N GLU A 154 -4.17 14.69 2.47
CA GLU A 154 -3.72 15.68 3.46
C GLU A 154 -3.53 17.08 2.86
N TYR A 155 -3.04 17.17 1.62
CA TYR A 155 -2.68 18.43 0.99
C TYR A 155 -3.51 18.79 -0.23
N ASN A 156 -4.50 18.00 -0.58
CA ASN A 156 -5.30 18.15 -1.79
C ASN A 156 -4.44 18.27 -3.08
N ASP A 157 -3.32 17.50 -3.10
CA ASP A 157 -2.37 17.46 -4.21
C ASP A 157 -2.48 16.11 -4.91
N ASP A 158 -3.23 16.07 -5.99
CA ASP A 158 -3.51 14.86 -6.78
C ASP A 158 -2.44 14.51 -7.81
N THR A 159 -1.34 15.27 -7.87
CA THR A 159 -0.27 15.15 -8.88
C THR A 159 0.20 13.71 -9.10
N TYR A 160 0.28 12.93 -8.03
CA TYR A 160 0.73 11.54 -8.07
C TYR A 160 -0.42 10.54 -7.98
N TYR A 161 -1.44 10.86 -7.17
CA TYR A 161 -2.60 9.98 -7.00
C TYR A 161 -3.39 9.81 -8.30
N SER A 162 -3.55 10.87 -9.10
CA SER A 162 -4.22 10.82 -10.40
C SER A 162 -3.64 9.79 -11.37
N ILE A 163 -2.35 9.44 -11.23
CA ILE A 163 -1.69 8.42 -12.05
C ILE A 163 -2.20 7.02 -11.70
N ILE A 164 -2.39 6.72 -10.40
CA ILE A 164 -2.65 5.38 -9.88
C ILE A 164 -4.07 5.15 -9.36
N LYS A 165 -4.94 6.16 -9.36
CA LYS A 165 -6.30 6.09 -8.80
C LYS A 165 -7.14 4.93 -9.35
N ASP A 166 -6.90 4.55 -10.60
CA ASP A 166 -7.61 3.46 -11.26
C ASP A 166 -6.98 2.08 -11.04
N CYS A 167 -5.84 2.01 -10.35
CA CYS A 167 -5.13 0.77 -10.06
C CYS A 167 -5.57 0.09 -8.74
N PHE A 168 -6.42 0.75 -7.96
CA PHE A 168 -7.01 0.14 -6.77
C PHE A 168 -8.08 -0.89 -7.16
N ASP A 169 -8.12 -2.00 -6.39
CA ASP A 169 -9.10 -3.07 -6.64
C ASP A 169 -10.51 -2.53 -6.77
N LYS A 170 -11.18 -2.93 -7.83
CA LYS A 170 -12.56 -2.55 -8.11
C LYS A 170 -13.34 -3.70 -8.74
N GLU A 171 -14.62 -3.75 -8.42
CA GLU A 171 -15.54 -4.69 -9.04
C GLU A 171 -16.72 -3.91 -9.63
N LYS A 172 -16.93 -4.05 -10.94
CA LYS A 172 -17.86 -3.21 -11.70
C LYS A 172 -17.48 -1.73 -11.48
N ASN A 173 -18.40 -0.93 -10.90
CA ASN A 173 -18.17 0.48 -10.60
C ASN A 173 -17.85 0.75 -9.12
N LEU A 174 -17.67 -0.30 -8.31
CA LEU A 174 -17.42 -0.16 -6.88
C LEU A 174 -15.93 -0.37 -6.57
N GLN A 175 -15.31 0.64 -5.96
CA GLN A 175 -13.91 0.56 -5.53
C GLN A 175 -13.83 -0.14 -4.17
N HIS A 176 -13.13 -1.27 -4.13
CA HIS A 176 -12.90 -2.07 -2.92
C HIS A 176 -11.50 -1.89 -2.34
N GLY A 177 -10.55 -1.51 -3.18
CA GLY A 177 -9.13 -1.44 -2.83
C GLY A 177 -8.72 -0.23 -2.00
N LEU A 178 -9.55 0.81 -1.88
CA LEU A 178 -9.23 2.00 -1.11
C LEU A 178 -10.25 2.25 -0.01
N TYR A 179 -9.75 2.41 1.22
CA TYR A 179 -10.55 2.81 2.37
C TYR A 179 -10.18 4.22 2.80
N PHE A 180 -11.17 5.02 3.09
CA PHE A 180 -11.01 6.35 3.63
C PHE A 180 -11.88 6.54 4.86
N LEU A 181 -11.27 7.02 5.95
CA LEU A 181 -11.96 7.46 7.15
C LEU A 181 -11.35 8.80 7.58
N GLY A 182 -12.03 9.87 7.26
CA GLY A 182 -11.62 11.24 7.61
C GLY A 182 -12.82 12.15 7.85
N LYS A 183 -12.55 13.36 8.35
CA LYS A 183 -13.58 14.35 8.66
C LYS A 183 -14.31 14.92 7.44
N ASN A 184 -13.70 14.78 6.26
CA ASN A 184 -14.31 15.26 5.03
C ASN A 184 -14.83 14.05 4.25
N ASN A 185 -16.11 13.74 4.42
CA ASN A 185 -16.84 12.98 3.43
C ASN A 185 -16.87 13.85 2.16
N ILE A 186 -16.09 13.45 1.15
CA ILE A 186 -16.20 13.99 -0.20
C ILE A 186 -17.34 13.29 -0.91
#